data_193a7ce7d2a4325e67be9eee8aa97c8d
#
_entry.id   193a7ce7d2a4325e67be9eee8aa97c8d
#
_cell.length_a   1.000
_cell.length_b   1.000
_cell.length_c   1.000
_cell.angle_alpha   90.00
_cell.angle_beta   90.00
_cell.angle_gamma   90.00
#
_symmetry.space_group_name_H-M   'P 1'
#
loop_
_entity.id
_entity.type
_entity.pdbx_description
1 polymer ?
#
loop_
_entity_poly.entity_id
_entity_poly.type
_entity_poly.pdbx_seq_one_letter_code
_entity_poly.pdbx_strand_id
1 'polypeptide(L)'
;LTLNHAQIHALLGENGAGKSTLVKIIYGLVKPDRGKMILNGQKYAPDNPQKARMSGVGMVFQHFSLFDSLTVAQNILLGLDKRQSSTSLIDKIVQISTDYGLALEPRMIVGDLSAGERQRIEIVRCLLQNPKLLIMDEPTSVLTPTEIEQLFNTLNQLSAQGTSILYISHKLEEVRKLCGEGTILRNGKVIKNFIPATTTSSEI
;
A
#
# COMPACT_ATOMS: atom_id res chain seq x y z
N LEU A 1 -6.93 -14.45 7.89
CA LEU A 1 -5.87 -13.93 7.04
C LEU A 1 -4.58 -13.86 7.84
N THR A 2 -3.50 -14.41 7.32
CA THR A 2 -2.16 -14.35 7.89
C THR A 2 -1.21 -13.86 6.81
N LEU A 3 -0.36 -12.90 7.13
CA LEU A 3 0.75 -12.45 6.29
C LEU A 3 2.06 -12.80 6.97
N ASN A 4 2.97 -13.39 6.22
CA ASN A 4 4.31 -13.68 6.69
C ASN A 4 5.19 -12.41 6.57
N HIS A 5 6.25 -12.37 7.37
CA HIS A 5 7.22 -11.26 7.33
C HIS A 5 7.91 -11.20 5.96
N ALA A 6 8.14 -9.99 5.46
CA ALA A 6 8.84 -9.76 4.19
C ALA A 6 8.20 -10.51 2.99
N GLN A 7 6.88 -10.58 2.96
CA GLN A 7 6.14 -11.28 1.91
C GLN A 7 5.17 -10.32 1.20
N ILE A 8 5.01 -10.51 -0.12
CA ILE A 8 3.93 -9.89 -0.89
C ILE A 8 2.78 -10.89 -0.97
N HIS A 9 1.68 -10.58 -0.27
CA HIS A 9 0.50 -11.42 -0.16
C HIS A 9 -0.69 -10.80 -0.90
N ALA A 10 -1.29 -11.55 -1.80
CA ALA A 10 -2.47 -11.11 -2.54
C ALA A 10 -3.76 -11.22 -1.72
N LEU A 11 -4.64 -10.24 -1.81
CA LEU A 11 -6.01 -10.34 -1.34
C LEU A 11 -6.95 -10.19 -2.54
N LEU A 12 -7.55 -11.29 -2.95
CA LEU A 12 -8.49 -11.38 -4.07
C LEU A 12 -9.93 -11.51 -3.59
N GLY A 13 -10.86 -11.18 -4.47
CA GLY A 13 -12.29 -11.33 -4.27
C GLY A 13 -13.07 -10.38 -5.17
N GLU A 14 -14.31 -10.72 -5.45
CA GLU A 14 -15.24 -9.89 -6.23
C GLU A 14 -15.54 -8.56 -5.53
N ASN A 15 -16.18 -7.64 -6.26
CA ASN A 15 -16.72 -6.42 -5.65
C ASN A 15 -17.75 -6.78 -4.58
N GLY A 16 -17.65 -6.15 -3.41
CA GLY A 16 -18.48 -6.48 -2.27
C GLY A 16 -18.01 -7.69 -1.43
N ALA A 17 -16.90 -8.34 -1.77
CA ALA A 17 -16.36 -9.48 -1.01
C ALA A 17 -15.89 -9.12 0.42
N GLY A 18 -15.74 -7.81 0.73
CA GLY A 18 -15.30 -7.34 2.03
C GLY A 18 -13.82 -6.91 2.09
N LYS A 19 -13.10 -6.90 0.96
CA LYS A 19 -11.68 -6.50 0.89
C LYS A 19 -11.45 -5.10 1.48
N SER A 20 -12.16 -4.09 0.97
CA SER A 20 -12.00 -2.70 1.43
C SER A 20 -12.43 -2.52 2.89
N THR A 21 -13.41 -3.28 3.38
CA THR A 21 -13.78 -3.27 4.80
C THR A 21 -12.65 -3.82 5.65
N LEU A 22 -12.07 -4.95 5.26
CA LEU A 22 -10.95 -5.56 5.96
C LEU A 22 -9.74 -4.61 6.06
N VAL A 23 -9.33 -3.99 4.95
CA VAL A 23 -8.18 -3.07 4.98
C VAL A 23 -8.48 -1.79 5.75
N LYS A 24 -9.71 -1.28 5.71
CA LYS A 24 -10.15 -0.15 6.55
C LYS A 24 -10.08 -0.49 8.04
N ILE A 25 -10.41 -1.73 8.43
CA ILE A 25 -10.24 -2.21 9.81
C ILE A 25 -8.75 -2.29 10.18
N ILE A 26 -7.92 -2.86 9.32
CA ILE A 26 -6.47 -2.95 9.56
C ILE A 26 -5.85 -1.56 9.68
N TYR A 27 -6.29 -0.60 8.88
CA TYR A 27 -5.78 0.78 8.91
C TYR A 27 -6.43 1.67 9.97
N GLY A 28 -7.40 1.14 10.75
CA GLY A 28 -8.04 1.88 11.85
C GLY A 28 -9.10 2.90 11.43
N LEU A 29 -9.63 2.80 10.20
CA LEU A 29 -10.74 3.62 9.71
C LEU A 29 -12.11 3.10 10.17
N VAL A 30 -12.20 1.79 10.43
CA VAL A 30 -13.41 1.11 10.87
C VAL A 30 -13.05 0.22 12.06
N LYS A 31 -13.88 0.20 13.08
CA LYS A 31 -13.70 -0.74 14.21
C LYS A 31 -14.32 -2.10 13.86
N PRO A 32 -13.62 -3.22 14.17
CA PRO A 32 -14.23 -4.54 13.99
C PRO A 32 -15.27 -4.80 15.06
N ASP A 33 -16.39 -5.42 14.68
CA ASP A 33 -17.44 -5.84 15.64
C ASP A 33 -16.94 -6.99 16.53
N ARG A 34 -16.15 -7.89 15.97
CA ARG A 34 -15.61 -9.08 16.65
C ARG A 34 -14.26 -9.48 16.08
N GLY A 35 -13.53 -10.27 16.85
CA GLY A 35 -12.24 -10.82 16.42
C GLY A 35 -11.05 -10.10 17.06
N LYS A 36 -9.86 -10.49 16.62
CA LYS A 36 -8.60 -9.90 17.08
C LYS A 36 -7.62 -9.79 15.92
N MET A 37 -6.81 -8.76 15.94
CA MET A 37 -5.66 -8.61 15.06
C MET A 37 -4.38 -8.71 15.88
N ILE A 38 -3.34 -9.28 15.27
CA ILE A 38 -2.00 -9.42 15.82
C ILE A 38 -1.03 -8.85 14.80
N LEU A 39 -0.13 -7.99 15.23
CA LEU A 39 0.96 -7.45 14.42
C LEU A 39 2.28 -7.69 15.16
N ASN A 40 3.20 -8.39 14.51
CA ASN A 40 4.50 -8.77 15.11
C ASN A 40 4.36 -9.45 16.49
N GLY A 41 3.41 -10.38 16.62
CA GLY A 41 3.15 -11.13 17.87
C GLY A 41 2.41 -10.35 18.95
N GLN A 42 2.11 -9.07 18.75
CA GLN A 42 1.42 -8.24 19.75
C GLN A 42 -0.02 -7.94 19.31
N LYS A 43 -0.91 -7.74 20.30
CA LYS A 43 -2.29 -7.31 20.03
C LYS A 43 -2.27 -5.98 19.27
N TYR A 44 -2.97 -5.95 18.14
CA TYR A 44 -3.09 -4.79 17.28
C TYR A 44 -4.56 -4.38 17.18
N ALA A 45 -4.87 -3.14 17.55
CA ALA A 45 -6.24 -2.60 17.54
C ALA A 45 -6.17 -1.07 17.39
N PRO A 46 -5.89 -0.55 16.19
CA PRO A 46 -5.79 0.89 15.99
C PRO A 46 -7.18 1.53 16.03
N ASP A 47 -7.32 2.65 16.75
CA ASP A 47 -8.57 3.43 16.79
C ASP A 47 -8.69 4.44 15.65
N ASN A 48 -7.60 4.69 14.94
CA ASN A 48 -7.52 5.64 13.85
C ASN A 48 -6.26 5.39 13.00
N PRO A 49 -6.18 5.97 11.78
CA PRO A 49 -5.04 5.82 10.88
C PRO A 49 -3.70 6.27 11.48
N GLN A 50 -3.70 7.27 12.34
CA GLN A 50 -2.46 7.74 12.98
C GLN A 50 -1.85 6.64 13.86
N LYS A 51 -2.65 5.95 14.68
CA LYS A 51 -2.19 4.81 15.48
C LYS A 51 -1.72 3.64 14.61
N ALA A 52 -2.39 3.39 13.47
CA ALA A 52 -1.94 2.39 12.51
C ALA A 52 -0.54 2.73 11.97
N ARG A 53 -0.33 3.97 11.53
CA ARG A 53 0.98 4.44 11.06
C ARG A 53 2.05 4.35 12.13
N MET A 54 1.76 4.77 13.36
CA MET A 54 2.69 4.65 14.49
C MET A 54 3.07 3.20 14.80
N SER A 55 2.21 2.25 14.48
CA SER A 55 2.48 0.80 14.59
C SER A 55 3.23 0.24 13.38
N GLY A 56 3.53 1.06 12.38
CA GLY A 56 4.22 0.67 11.16
C GLY A 56 3.31 0.12 10.06
N VAL A 57 2.03 0.49 10.04
CA VAL A 57 1.09 0.12 8.96
C VAL A 57 0.88 1.33 8.05
N GLY A 58 1.32 1.22 6.80
CA GLY A 58 1.07 2.19 5.73
C GLY A 58 -0.05 1.71 4.80
N MET A 59 -0.75 2.65 4.16
CA MET A 59 -1.77 2.33 3.17
C MET A 59 -1.75 3.31 2.01
N VAL A 60 -1.72 2.77 0.80
CA VAL A 60 -1.95 3.47 -0.46
C VAL A 60 -3.35 3.12 -0.93
N PHE A 61 -4.20 4.13 -1.04
CA PHE A 61 -5.60 3.98 -1.40
C PHE A 61 -5.79 3.91 -2.92
N GLN A 62 -6.89 3.32 -3.34
CA GLN A 62 -7.30 3.26 -4.75
C GLN A 62 -7.51 4.66 -5.36
N HIS A 63 -8.01 5.62 -4.57
CA HIS A 63 -8.17 7.01 -4.98
C HIS A 63 -7.17 7.89 -4.25
N PHE A 64 -6.53 8.79 -4.99
CA PHE A 64 -5.55 9.71 -4.43
C PHE A 64 -6.19 10.66 -3.42
N SER A 65 -5.50 10.83 -2.26
CA SER A 65 -5.86 11.82 -1.25
C SER A 65 -4.91 13.00 -1.32
N LEU A 66 -4.83 13.62 -2.51
CA LEU A 66 -3.91 14.71 -2.82
C LEU A 66 -4.67 16.01 -3.12
N PHE A 67 -4.07 17.13 -2.79
CA PHE A 67 -4.56 18.47 -3.10
C PHE A 67 -3.86 19.00 -4.34
N ASP A 68 -4.59 19.21 -5.42
CA ASP A 68 -4.06 19.62 -6.73
C ASP A 68 -3.34 20.98 -6.68
N SER A 69 -3.78 21.89 -5.82
CA SER A 69 -3.20 23.23 -5.68
C SER A 69 -1.89 23.28 -4.88
N LEU A 70 -1.49 22.19 -4.24
CA LEU A 70 -0.30 22.11 -3.43
C LEU A 70 0.84 21.43 -4.18
N THR A 71 2.08 21.71 -3.74
CA THR A 71 3.26 21.02 -4.26
C THR A 71 3.32 19.56 -3.76
N VAL A 72 4.16 18.74 -4.40
CA VAL A 72 4.47 17.38 -3.97
C VAL A 72 4.91 17.37 -2.50
N ALA A 73 5.88 18.21 -2.13
CA ALA A 73 6.40 18.29 -0.76
C ALA A 73 5.31 18.71 0.26
N GLN A 74 4.43 19.66 -0.11
CA GLN A 74 3.32 20.09 0.76
C GLN A 74 2.30 18.96 0.96
N ASN A 75 1.94 18.23 -0.10
CA ASN A 75 1.04 17.07 -0.01
C ASN A 75 1.61 15.96 0.89
N ILE A 76 2.90 15.68 0.77
CA ILE A 76 3.58 14.70 1.62
C ILE A 76 3.57 15.17 3.08
N LEU A 77 3.91 16.45 3.33
CA LEU A 77 3.94 17.03 4.68
C LEU A 77 2.60 16.91 5.42
N LEU A 78 1.47 17.07 4.72
CA LEU A 78 0.13 16.93 5.32
C LEU A 78 -0.12 15.53 5.89
N GLY A 79 0.53 14.52 5.35
CA GLY A 79 0.40 13.13 5.81
C GLY A 79 1.40 12.70 6.89
N LEU A 80 2.36 13.55 7.21
CA LEU A 80 3.42 13.26 8.17
C LEU A 80 3.16 13.91 9.54
N ASP A 81 3.80 13.37 10.58
CA ASP A 81 3.78 14.00 11.91
C ASP A 81 4.50 15.37 11.86
N LYS A 82 3.91 16.39 12.47
CA LYS A 82 4.28 17.81 12.38
C LYS A 82 5.70 18.18 12.89
N ARG A 83 6.55 17.21 13.21
CA ARG A 83 7.88 17.41 13.80
C ARG A 83 9.04 17.54 12.80
N GLN A 84 8.78 17.52 11.49
CA GLN A 84 9.85 17.61 10.49
C GLN A 84 9.96 19.03 9.91
N SER A 85 11.19 19.57 9.79
CA SER A 85 11.44 20.83 9.07
C SER A 85 11.25 20.61 7.56
N SER A 86 10.74 21.61 6.86
CA SER A 86 10.47 21.53 5.41
C SER A 86 11.71 21.24 4.56
N THR A 87 12.87 21.76 4.94
CA THR A 87 14.13 21.55 4.20
C THR A 87 14.59 20.10 4.31
N SER A 88 14.64 19.55 5.51
CA SER A 88 14.97 18.13 5.75
C SER A 88 13.98 17.16 5.08
N LEU A 89 12.73 17.58 4.86
CA LEU A 89 11.73 16.75 4.19
C LEU A 89 12.02 16.65 2.69
N ILE A 90 12.38 17.75 2.02
CA ILE A 90 12.70 17.74 0.60
C ILE A 90 13.87 16.78 0.32
N ASP A 91 14.92 16.85 1.12
CA ASP A 91 16.09 15.97 0.96
C ASP A 91 15.69 14.48 1.12
N LYS A 92 14.83 14.18 2.11
CA LYS A 92 14.30 12.81 2.31
C LYS A 92 13.41 12.33 1.16
N ILE A 93 12.57 13.20 0.60
CA ILE A 93 11.74 12.87 -0.57
C ILE A 93 12.65 12.52 -1.74
N VAL A 94 13.65 13.33 -2.03
CA VAL A 94 14.61 13.09 -3.12
C VAL A 94 15.36 11.79 -2.89
N GLN A 95 15.84 11.55 -1.67
CA GLN A 95 16.57 10.32 -1.31
C GLN A 95 15.69 9.08 -1.56
N ILE A 96 14.50 9.01 -0.97
CA ILE A 96 13.58 7.87 -1.14
C ILE A 96 13.17 7.70 -2.60
N SER A 97 12.88 8.81 -3.29
CA SER A 97 12.53 8.77 -4.71
C SER A 97 13.64 8.15 -5.55
N THR A 98 14.89 8.46 -5.23
CA THR A 98 16.07 7.89 -5.91
C THR A 98 16.27 6.43 -5.55
N ASP A 99 16.25 6.09 -4.28
CA ASP A 99 16.50 4.74 -3.77
C ASP A 99 15.53 3.68 -4.33
N TYR A 100 14.28 4.10 -4.56
CA TYR A 100 13.21 3.20 -5.04
C TYR A 100 12.80 3.43 -6.49
N GLY A 101 13.50 4.28 -7.23
CA GLY A 101 13.17 4.58 -8.64
C GLY A 101 11.81 5.30 -8.82
N LEU A 102 11.35 6.00 -7.79
CA LEU A 102 10.07 6.73 -7.75
C LEU A 102 10.31 8.23 -8.04
N ALA A 103 10.88 8.56 -9.19
CA ALA A 103 11.25 9.93 -9.52
C ALA A 103 10.11 10.94 -9.26
N LEU A 104 10.36 11.91 -8.37
CA LEU A 104 9.45 12.99 -8.00
C LEU A 104 10.21 14.32 -7.92
N GLU A 105 9.60 15.39 -8.40
CA GLU A 105 10.09 16.75 -8.20
C GLU A 105 9.30 17.41 -7.03
N PRO A 106 9.91 17.63 -5.85
CA PRO A 106 9.20 18.09 -4.66
C PRO A 106 8.47 19.42 -4.79
N ARG A 107 8.90 20.26 -5.73
CA ARG A 107 8.37 21.63 -5.94
C ARG A 107 7.26 21.69 -6.98
N MET A 108 7.04 20.64 -7.77
CA MET A 108 5.96 20.62 -8.76
C MET A 108 4.59 20.66 -8.10
N ILE A 109 3.66 21.34 -8.75
CA ILE A 109 2.25 21.38 -8.36
C ILE A 109 1.59 20.05 -8.75
N VAL A 110 0.85 19.44 -7.81
CA VAL A 110 0.24 18.12 -8.02
C VAL A 110 -0.80 18.12 -9.13
N GLY A 111 -1.47 19.25 -9.36
CA GLY A 111 -2.44 19.41 -10.46
C GLY A 111 -1.86 19.14 -11.85
N ASP A 112 -0.55 19.39 -12.05
CA ASP A 112 0.14 19.22 -13.34
C ASP A 112 0.69 17.80 -13.54
N LEU A 113 0.53 16.91 -12.55
CA LEU A 113 1.12 15.57 -12.56
C LEU A 113 0.18 14.52 -13.19
N SER A 114 0.79 13.56 -13.86
CA SER A 114 0.13 12.34 -14.34
C SER A 114 -0.38 11.47 -13.17
N ALA A 115 -1.28 10.53 -13.46
CA ALA A 115 -1.77 9.58 -12.48
C ALA A 115 -0.63 8.72 -11.88
N GLY A 116 0.35 8.33 -12.69
CA GLY A 116 1.52 7.59 -12.22
C GLY A 116 2.39 8.39 -11.27
N GLU A 117 2.61 9.67 -11.53
CA GLU A 117 3.34 10.55 -10.61
C GLU A 117 2.59 10.79 -9.31
N ARG A 118 1.27 10.95 -9.37
CA ARG A 118 0.41 11.04 -8.17
C ARG A 118 0.48 9.76 -7.33
N GLN A 119 0.50 8.60 -7.97
CA GLN A 119 0.71 7.32 -7.28
C GLN A 119 2.05 7.26 -6.57
N ARG A 120 3.13 7.74 -7.20
CA ARG A 120 4.46 7.81 -6.58
C ARG A 120 4.46 8.69 -5.32
N ILE A 121 3.73 9.81 -5.31
CA ILE A 121 3.59 10.66 -4.12
C ILE A 121 2.99 9.88 -2.95
N GLU A 122 1.91 9.13 -3.19
CA GLU A 122 1.27 8.30 -2.15
C GLU A 122 2.22 7.24 -1.60
N ILE A 123 2.99 6.58 -2.48
CA ILE A 123 3.97 5.58 -2.08
C ILE A 123 5.09 6.23 -1.27
N VAL A 124 5.72 7.29 -1.77
CA VAL A 124 6.81 7.99 -1.07
C VAL A 124 6.33 8.52 0.30
N ARG A 125 5.10 9.04 0.38
CA ARG A 125 4.48 9.46 1.64
C ARG A 125 4.39 8.31 2.66
N CYS A 126 4.06 7.10 2.20
CA CYS A 126 4.05 5.91 3.06
C CYS A 126 5.47 5.49 3.46
N LEU A 127 6.43 5.48 2.52
CA LEU A 127 7.81 5.06 2.76
C LEU A 127 8.55 5.95 3.74
N LEU A 128 8.29 7.25 3.73
CA LEU A 128 8.84 8.21 4.70
C LEU A 128 8.48 7.86 6.16
N GLN A 129 7.48 7.03 6.39
CA GLN A 129 7.05 6.56 7.70
C GLN A 129 7.61 5.19 8.07
N ASN A 130 8.49 4.63 7.22
CA ASN A 130 9.15 3.33 7.41
C ASN A 130 8.16 2.20 7.78
N PRO A 131 7.21 1.84 6.90
CA PRO A 131 6.17 0.88 7.21
C PRO A 131 6.74 -0.55 7.32
N LYS A 132 6.22 -1.32 8.28
CA LYS A 132 6.44 -2.76 8.42
C LYS A 132 5.45 -3.57 7.60
N LEU A 133 4.24 -3.02 7.44
CA LEU A 133 3.18 -3.52 6.58
C LEU A 133 2.71 -2.39 5.65
N LEU A 134 2.79 -2.61 4.35
CA LEU A 134 2.25 -1.70 3.33
C LEU A 134 1.02 -2.33 2.68
N ILE A 135 -0.12 -1.65 2.76
CA ILE A 135 -1.36 -2.05 2.11
C ILE A 135 -1.46 -1.29 0.79
N MET A 136 -1.67 -2.01 -0.31
CA MET A 136 -1.81 -1.46 -1.65
C MET A 136 -3.21 -1.82 -2.18
N ASP A 137 -4.12 -0.84 -2.23
CA ASP A 137 -5.51 -1.07 -2.64
C ASP A 137 -5.69 -0.69 -4.12
N GLU A 138 -5.72 -1.70 -5.01
CA GLU A 138 -5.82 -1.60 -6.46
C GLU A 138 -4.85 -0.57 -7.10
N PRO A 139 -3.53 -0.63 -6.81
CA PRO A 139 -2.60 0.44 -7.12
C PRO A 139 -2.33 0.62 -8.63
N THR A 140 -2.72 -0.32 -9.47
CA THR A 140 -2.43 -0.32 -10.91
C THR A 140 -3.60 0.13 -11.78
N SER A 141 -4.71 0.54 -11.18
CA SER A 141 -5.96 0.86 -11.90
C SER A 141 -5.82 2.01 -12.91
N VAL A 142 -4.86 2.91 -12.68
CA VAL A 142 -4.65 4.13 -13.51
C VAL A 142 -3.24 4.20 -14.11
N LEU A 143 -2.45 3.14 -13.98
CA LEU A 143 -1.06 3.09 -14.42
C LEU A 143 -0.92 2.50 -15.83
N THR A 144 0.05 3.00 -16.56
CA THR A 144 0.53 2.40 -17.82
C THR A 144 1.30 1.10 -17.54
N PRO A 145 1.46 0.19 -18.53
CA PRO A 145 2.25 -1.03 -18.35
C PRO A 145 3.67 -0.79 -17.84
N THR A 146 4.34 0.25 -18.34
CA THR A 146 5.69 0.61 -17.88
C THR A 146 5.72 1.05 -16.42
N GLU A 147 4.74 1.83 -15.99
CA GLU A 147 4.61 2.26 -14.59
C GLU A 147 4.27 1.09 -13.66
N ILE A 148 3.49 0.10 -14.12
CA ILE A 148 3.21 -1.14 -13.37
C ILE A 148 4.51 -1.92 -13.12
N GLU A 149 5.37 -2.06 -14.14
CA GLU A 149 6.66 -2.73 -13.98
C GLU A 149 7.56 -2.00 -12.97
N GLN A 150 7.62 -0.67 -13.03
CA GLN A 150 8.36 0.14 -12.06
C GLN A 150 7.82 -0.05 -10.64
N LEU A 151 6.50 -0.03 -10.47
CA LEU A 151 5.85 -0.29 -9.19
C LEU A 151 6.22 -1.68 -8.65
N PHE A 152 6.16 -2.72 -9.48
CA PHE A 152 6.49 -4.09 -9.07
C PHE A 152 7.96 -4.22 -8.64
N ASN A 153 8.88 -3.57 -9.34
CA ASN A 153 10.28 -3.52 -8.94
C ASN A 153 10.45 -2.86 -7.56
N THR A 154 9.77 -1.75 -7.33
CA THR A 154 9.75 -1.06 -6.03
C THR A 154 9.19 -1.97 -4.91
N LEU A 155 8.06 -2.64 -5.14
CA LEU A 155 7.44 -3.53 -4.15
C LEU A 155 8.32 -4.74 -3.83
N ASN A 156 8.96 -5.33 -4.84
CA ASN A 156 9.92 -6.42 -4.64
C ASN A 156 11.13 -5.95 -3.81
N GLN A 157 11.67 -4.77 -4.10
CA GLN A 157 12.77 -4.19 -3.33
C GLN A 157 12.36 -3.94 -1.87
N LEU A 158 11.18 -3.40 -1.60
CA LEU A 158 10.64 -3.19 -0.26
C LEU A 158 10.47 -4.51 0.50
N SER A 159 9.93 -5.52 -0.17
CA SER A 159 9.77 -6.86 0.42
C SER A 159 11.12 -7.46 0.77
N ALA A 160 12.11 -7.40 -0.13
CA ALA A 160 13.47 -7.86 0.13
C ALA A 160 14.16 -7.13 1.31
N GLN A 161 13.75 -5.90 1.61
CA GLN A 161 14.23 -5.11 2.75
C GLN A 161 13.43 -5.36 4.04
N GLY A 162 12.48 -6.29 4.04
CA GLY A 162 11.74 -6.70 5.23
C GLY A 162 10.33 -6.10 5.38
N THR A 163 9.85 -5.30 4.43
CA THR A 163 8.47 -4.80 4.45
C THR A 163 7.51 -5.89 3.97
N SER A 164 6.48 -6.21 4.77
CA SER A 164 5.38 -7.07 4.32
C SER A 164 4.38 -6.24 3.50
N ILE A 165 3.84 -6.81 2.42
CA ILE A 165 2.93 -6.11 1.52
C ILE A 165 1.62 -6.88 1.39
N LEU A 166 0.49 -6.22 1.66
CA LEU A 166 -0.85 -6.71 1.34
C LEU A 166 -1.31 -6.06 0.04
N TYR A 167 -1.27 -6.83 -1.04
CA TYR A 167 -1.59 -6.37 -2.38
C TYR A 167 -3.02 -6.77 -2.76
N ILE A 168 -3.89 -5.77 -2.91
CA ILE A 168 -5.29 -5.98 -3.31
C ILE A 168 -5.42 -5.70 -4.80
N SER A 169 -5.86 -6.68 -5.56
CA SER A 169 -6.11 -6.56 -6.99
C SER A 169 -7.18 -7.57 -7.42
N HIS A 170 -7.84 -7.29 -8.53
CA HIS A 170 -8.69 -8.25 -9.22
C HIS A 170 -8.02 -8.79 -10.51
N LYS A 171 -6.80 -8.35 -10.79
CA LYS A 171 -6.02 -8.74 -11.98
C LYS A 171 -5.08 -9.91 -11.65
N LEU A 172 -5.48 -11.11 -12.03
CA LEU A 172 -4.74 -12.34 -11.72
C LEU A 172 -3.32 -12.38 -12.26
N GLU A 173 -3.08 -11.78 -13.43
CA GLU A 173 -1.75 -11.75 -14.03
C GLU A 173 -0.76 -10.94 -13.19
N GLU A 174 -1.22 -9.80 -12.63
CA GLU A 174 -0.42 -9.01 -11.70
C GLU A 174 -0.08 -9.80 -10.44
N VAL A 175 -1.08 -10.49 -9.89
CA VAL A 175 -0.93 -11.30 -8.67
C VAL A 175 0.05 -12.45 -8.90
N ARG A 176 -0.03 -13.13 -10.05
CA ARG A 176 0.92 -14.21 -10.41
C ARG A 176 2.36 -13.71 -10.56
N LYS A 177 2.53 -12.50 -11.07
CA LYS A 177 3.84 -11.91 -11.30
C LYS A 177 4.50 -11.40 -10.02
N LEU A 178 3.70 -10.90 -9.07
CA LEU A 178 4.18 -10.16 -7.92
C LEU A 178 4.09 -10.93 -6.61
N CYS A 179 3.04 -11.72 -6.39
CA CYS A 179 2.72 -12.26 -5.08
C CYS A 179 3.16 -13.71 -4.92
N GLY A 180 3.77 -14.05 -3.77
CA GLY A 180 4.14 -15.43 -3.43
C GLY A 180 2.96 -16.26 -2.93
N GLU A 181 2.04 -15.65 -2.22
CA GLU A 181 0.83 -16.27 -1.67
C GLU A 181 -0.37 -15.36 -1.83
N GLY A 182 -1.56 -15.89 -1.68
CA GLY A 182 -2.79 -15.10 -1.72
C GLY A 182 -3.93 -15.71 -0.92
N THR A 183 -4.91 -14.88 -0.62
CA THR A 183 -6.15 -15.23 0.05
C THR A 183 -7.35 -14.78 -0.79
N ILE A 184 -8.33 -15.65 -0.96
CA ILE A 184 -9.59 -15.32 -1.64
C ILE A 184 -10.64 -15.00 -0.59
N LEU A 185 -11.25 -13.82 -0.71
CA LEU A 185 -12.38 -13.38 0.09
C LEU A 185 -13.68 -13.46 -0.73
N ARG A 186 -14.74 -13.98 -0.13
CA ARG A 186 -16.10 -13.96 -0.69
C ARG A 186 -17.11 -13.76 0.43
N ASN A 187 -18.02 -12.81 0.29
CA ASN A 187 -19.05 -12.49 1.28
C ASN A 187 -18.49 -12.33 2.72
N GLY A 188 -17.39 -11.63 2.86
CA GLY A 188 -16.72 -11.37 4.15
C GLY A 188 -16.00 -12.58 4.76
N LYS A 189 -15.90 -13.71 4.05
CA LYS A 189 -15.24 -14.94 4.54
C LYS A 189 -14.02 -15.27 3.70
N VAL A 190 -12.98 -15.79 4.37
CA VAL A 190 -11.84 -16.41 3.68
C VAL A 190 -12.31 -17.76 3.13
N ILE A 191 -12.24 -17.92 1.81
CA ILE A 191 -12.62 -19.16 1.13
C ILE A 191 -11.42 -20.09 0.99
N LYS A 192 -10.26 -19.53 0.56
CA LYS A 192 -9.08 -20.34 0.25
C LYS A 192 -7.83 -19.48 0.35
N ASN A 193 -6.75 -20.06 0.83
CA ASN A 193 -5.41 -19.55 0.57
C ASN A 193 -4.85 -20.28 -0.65
N PHE A 194 -4.04 -19.60 -1.46
CA PHE A 194 -3.53 -20.15 -2.71
C PHE A 194 -2.11 -19.64 -3.01
N ILE A 195 -1.41 -20.38 -3.87
CA ILE A 195 -0.12 -20.00 -4.42
C ILE A 195 -0.35 -19.53 -5.85
N PRO A 196 -0.17 -18.24 -6.18
CA PRO A 196 -0.51 -17.70 -7.49
C PRO A 196 0.18 -18.39 -8.67
N ALA A 197 1.43 -18.82 -8.49
CA ALA A 197 2.21 -19.47 -9.52
C ALA A 197 1.66 -20.83 -9.97
N THR A 198 0.95 -21.55 -9.08
CA THR A 198 0.47 -22.93 -9.34
C THR A 198 -1.05 -23.05 -9.45
N THR A 199 -1.80 -21.99 -9.10
CA THR A 199 -3.27 -22.02 -9.09
C THR A 199 -3.82 -21.54 -10.42
N THR A 200 -4.73 -22.29 -11.00
CA THR A 200 -5.39 -21.94 -12.28
C THR A 200 -6.44 -20.84 -12.09
N SER A 201 -6.77 -20.12 -13.16
CA SER A 201 -7.78 -19.05 -13.11
C SER A 201 -9.19 -19.57 -12.77
N SER A 202 -9.48 -20.83 -13.09
CA SER A 202 -10.76 -21.48 -12.77
C SER A 202 -10.89 -21.90 -11.31
N GLU A 203 -9.80 -21.93 -10.56
CA GLU A 203 -9.76 -22.27 -9.14
C GLU A 203 -9.83 -21.05 -8.22
N ILE A 204 -9.77 -19.85 -8.80
CA ILE A 204 -9.81 -18.56 -8.14
C ILE A 204 -11.14 -17.87 -8.42
#